data_85409394a3ddd96a6c6a26691afcfe62
#
_entry.id   85409394a3ddd96a6c6a26691afcfe62
#
_cell.length_a   1.000
_cell.length_b   1.000
_cell.length_c   1.000
_cell.angle_alpha   90.00
_cell.angle_beta   90.00
_cell.angle_gamma   90.00
#
_symmetry.space_group_name_H-M   'P 1'
#
loop_
_entity.id
_entity.type
_entity.pdbx_description
1 polymer ?
#
loop_
_entity_poly.entity_id
_entity_poly.type
_entity_poly.pdbx_seq_one_letter_code
_entity_poly.pdbx_strand_id
1 'polypeptide(L)'
;QWRALKRIHQREGITQTELADLLDMEPIAVGRVLDRLQKAGFIERRSDPDDRRVWRLHLLPPSDAVMHDIEAVAVSVREDCLAGIDADELATALKVLGQIRENLSLLDRASRGESSLRKS
;
A
#
# COMPACT_ATOMS: atom_id res chain seq x y z
N GLN A 1 -2.16 -0.31 9.75
CA GLN A 1 -2.36 -1.78 9.60
C GLN A 1 -3.34 -2.13 8.48
N TRP A 2 -4.46 -1.41 8.39
CA TRP A 2 -5.44 -1.66 7.33
C TRP A 2 -4.90 -1.37 5.92
N ARG A 3 -3.98 -0.43 5.79
CA ARG A 3 -3.34 -0.12 4.50
C ARG A 3 -2.55 -1.32 3.99
N ALA A 4 -1.85 -2.01 4.89
CA ALA A 4 -1.12 -3.23 4.56
C ALA A 4 -2.08 -4.33 4.11
N LEU A 5 -3.17 -4.57 4.85
CA LEU A 5 -4.17 -5.57 4.48
C LEU A 5 -4.77 -5.28 3.10
N LYS A 6 -5.09 -4.02 2.82
CA LYS A 6 -5.66 -3.61 1.54
C LYS A 6 -4.71 -3.91 0.38
N ARG A 7 -3.42 -3.62 0.55
CA ARG A 7 -2.43 -3.87 -0.50
C ARG A 7 -2.21 -5.36 -0.73
N ILE A 8 -2.18 -6.14 0.33
CA ILE A 8 -2.06 -7.61 0.22
C ILE A 8 -3.29 -8.18 -0.49
N HIS A 9 -4.48 -7.67 -0.17
CA HIS A 9 -5.72 -8.08 -0.83
C HIS A 9 -5.69 -7.81 -2.34
N GLN A 10 -5.20 -6.65 -2.72
CA GLN A 10 -5.10 -6.25 -4.13
C GLN A 10 -4.07 -7.07 -4.90
N ARG A 11 -3.08 -7.58 -4.20
CA ARG A 11 -1.95 -8.26 -4.82
C ARG A 11 -1.45 -9.38 -3.90
N GLU A 12 -2.26 -10.43 -3.79
CA GLU A 12 -1.95 -11.56 -2.93
C GLU A 12 -0.68 -12.29 -3.44
N GLY A 13 0.19 -12.66 -2.51
CA GLY A 13 1.49 -13.18 -2.85
C GLY A 13 2.58 -12.11 -2.98
N ILE A 14 2.25 -10.85 -2.73
CA ILE A 14 3.23 -9.75 -2.74
C ILE A 14 4.35 -10.03 -1.73
N THR A 15 5.57 -9.67 -2.09
CA THR A 15 6.70 -9.83 -1.16
C THR A 15 6.71 -8.69 -0.13
N GLN A 16 7.37 -8.94 1.00
CA GLN A 16 7.51 -7.92 2.04
C GLN A 16 8.22 -6.67 1.52
N THR A 17 9.24 -6.84 0.69
CA THR A 17 9.98 -5.72 0.09
C THR A 17 9.09 -4.91 -0.84
N GLU A 18 8.31 -5.58 -1.71
CA GLU A 18 7.36 -4.90 -2.60
C GLU A 18 6.31 -4.12 -1.82
N LEU A 19 5.80 -4.71 -0.72
CA LEU A 19 4.82 -4.06 0.13
C LEU A 19 5.41 -2.81 0.79
N ALA A 20 6.65 -2.89 1.28
CA ALA A 20 7.33 -1.75 1.88
C ALA A 20 7.44 -0.59 0.87
N ASP A 21 7.78 -0.89 -0.37
CA ASP A 21 7.85 0.10 -1.44
C ASP A 21 6.50 0.74 -1.71
N LEU A 22 5.43 -0.07 -1.79
CA LEU A 22 4.07 0.44 -2.03
C LEU A 22 3.56 1.33 -0.90
N LEU A 23 3.92 1.02 0.34
CA LEU A 23 3.51 1.79 1.51
C LEU A 23 4.44 2.96 1.81
N ASP A 24 5.53 3.08 1.07
CA ASP A 24 6.58 4.08 1.31
C ASP A 24 7.06 4.03 2.76
N MET A 25 7.33 2.82 3.23
CA MET A 25 7.77 2.54 4.60
C MET A 25 9.09 1.79 4.60
N GLU A 26 9.84 1.96 5.68
CA GLU A 26 11.06 1.17 5.89
C GLU A 26 10.70 -0.30 6.08
N PRO A 27 11.51 -1.24 5.54
CA PRO A 27 11.24 -2.67 5.67
C PRO A 27 11.06 -3.15 7.10
N ILE A 28 11.82 -2.60 8.04
CA ILE A 28 11.72 -2.96 9.46
C ILE A 28 10.35 -2.55 10.03
N ALA A 29 9.88 -1.36 9.66
CA ALA A 29 8.57 -0.87 10.11
C ALA A 29 7.44 -1.73 9.55
N VAL A 30 7.52 -2.10 8.28
CA VAL A 30 6.56 -3.01 7.65
C VAL A 30 6.60 -4.37 8.34
N GLY A 31 7.79 -4.88 8.63
CA GLY A 31 7.95 -6.15 9.34
C GLY A 31 7.20 -6.18 10.67
N ARG A 32 7.25 -5.09 11.42
CA ARG A 32 6.53 -4.97 12.70
C ARG A 32 5.01 -4.98 12.52
N VAL A 33 4.52 -4.30 11.50
CA VAL A 33 3.10 -4.29 11.17
C VAL A 33 2.66 -5.71 10.78
N LEU A 34 3.44 -6.38 9.94
CA LEU A 34 3.14 -7.75 9.51
C LEU A 34 3.17 -8.75 10.66
N ASP A 35 4.10 -8.58 11.61
CA ASP A 35 4.16 -9.42 12.80
C ASP A 35 2.86 -9.33 13.61
N ARG A 36 2.33 -8.12 13.77
CA ARG A 36 1.07 -7.90 14.47
C ARG A 36 -0.11 -8.53 13.73
N LEU A 37 -0.16 -8.36 12.41
CA LEU A 37 -1.21 -8.93 11.57
C LEU A 37 -1.17 -10.45 11.56
N GLN A 38 0.01 -11.02 11.53
CA GLN A 38 0.20 -12.48 11.59
C GLN A 38 -0.23 -13.02 12.95
N LYS A 39 0.17 -12.35 14.03
CA LYS A 39 -0.22 -12.74 15.38
C LYS A 39 -1.72 -12.66 15.59
N ALA A 40 -2.38 -11.67 14.97
CA ALA A 40 -3.82 -11.52 15.02
C ALA A 40 -4.57 -12.53 14.13
N GLY A 41 -3.86 -13.28 13.30
CA GLY A 41 -4.46 -14.31 12.46
C GLY A 41 -5.01 -13.79 11.13
N PHE A 42 -4.65 -12.60 10.70
CA PHE A 42 -5.15 -12.00 9.46
C PHE A 42 -4.32 -12.36 8.23
N ILE A 43 -3.04 -12.61 8.42
CA ILE A 43 -2.12 -12.94 7.32
C ILE A 43 -1.21 -14.10 7.71
N GLU A 44 -0.61 -14.71 6.69
CA GLU A 44 0.51 -15.62 6.89
C GLU A 44 1.62 -15.27 5.90
N ARG A 45 2.84 -15.54 6.31
CA ARG A 45 4.01 -15.45 5.45
C ARG A 45 4.33 -16.84 4.91
N ARG A 46 4.43 -16.97 3.59
CA ARG A 46 4.81 -18.22 2.93
C ARG A 46 6.15 -18.04 2.24
N SER A 47 7.02 -19.02 2.38
CA SER A 47 8.28 -19.04 1.65
C SER A 47 8.03 -19.17 0.15
N ASP A 48 8.80 -18.42 -0.65
CA ASP A 48 8.75 -18.57 -2.10
C ASP A 48 9.34 -19.93 -2.48
N PRO A 49 8.67 -20.71 -3.36
CA PRO A 49 9.19 -22.02 -3.77
C PRO A 49 10.55 -21.97 -4.45
N ASP A 50 10.82 -20.87 -5.14
CA ASP A 50 12.04 -20.70 -5.92
C ASP A 50 13.19 -20.03 -5.16
N ASP A 51 12.86 -19.24 -4.13
CA ASP A 51 13.87 -18.56 -3.30
C ASP A 51 13.39 -18.48 -1.84
N ARG A 52 14.00 -19.31 -1.00
CA ARG A 52 13.66 -19.41 0.43
C ARG A 52 13.94 -18.14 1.23
N ARG A 53 14.70 -17.21 0.68
CA ARG A 53 14.97 -15.91 1.34
C ARG A 53 13.84 -14.91 1.14
N VAL A 54 12.91 -15.21 0.24
CA VAL A 54 11.79 -14.35 -0.10
C VAL A 54 10.53 -14.85 0.61
N TRP A 55 9.88 -13.95 1.33
CA TRP A 55 8.60 -14.22 1.99
C TRP A 55 7.48 -13.55 1.23
N ARG A 56 6.46 -14.34 0.91
CA ARG A 56 5.25 -13.86 0.25
C ARG A 56 4.11 -13.79 1.24
N LEU A 57 3.28 -12.77 1.10
CA LEU A 57 2.22 -12.45 2.04
C LEU A 57 0.88 -12.93 1.49
N HIS A 58 0.12 -13.62 2.33
CA HIS A 58 -1.20 -14.14 1.99
C HIS A 58 -2.19 -13.81 3.07
N LEU A 59 -3.43 -13.49 2.67
CA LEU A 59 -4.51 -13.23 3.61
C LEU A 59 -5.07 -14.56 4.14
N LEU A 60 -5.47 -14.55 5.41
CA LEU A 60 -6.18 -15.65 6.02
C LEU A 60 -7.67 -15.31 6.10
N PRO A 61 -8.56 -16.32 6.19
CA PRO A 61 -10.01 -16.09 6.18
C PRO A 61 -10.54 -15.02 7.14
N PRO A 62 -10.03 -14.86 8.38
CA PRO A 62 -10.51 -13.79 9.26
C PRO A 62 -10.34 -12.37 8.72
N SER A 63 -9.42 -12.15 7.78
CA SER A 63 -9.22 -10.84 7.17
C SER A 63 -10.37 -10.43 6.25
N ASP A 64 -11.14 -11.39 5.74
CA ASP A 64 -12.23 -11.10 4.79
C ASP A 64 -13.31 -10.22 5.42
N ALA A 65 -13.71 -10.50 6.64
CA ALA A 65 -14.71 -9.73 7.36
C ALA A 65 -14.19 -8.30 7.63
N VAL A 66 -12.93 -8.18 8.04
CA VAL A 66 -12.29 -6.89 8.30
C VAL A 66 -12.21 -6.06 7.01
N MET A 67 -11.80 -6.68 5.91
CA MET A 67 -11.71 -6.00 4.61
C MET A 67 -13.09 -5.54 4.13
N HIS A 68 -14.11 -6.36 4.32
CA HIS A 68 -15.49 -6.00 3.97
C HIS A 68 -15.96 -4.79 4.77
N ASP A 69 -15.72 -4.76 6.07
CA ASP A 69 -16.12 -3.65 6.94
C ASP A 69 -15.37 -2.37 6.58
N ILE A 70 -14.06 -2.47 6.33
CA ILE A 70 -13.23 -1.33 5.92
C ILE A 70 -13.74 -0.76 4.58
N GLU A 71 -14.05 -1.61 3.61
CA GLU A 71 -14.54 -1.18 2.31
C GLU A 71 -15.91 -0.48 2.44
N ALA A 72 -16.80 -1.01 3.26
CA ALA A 72 -18.11 -0.39 3.50
C ALA A 72 -17.96 1.01 4.10
N VAL A 73 -17.08 1.19 5.08
CA VAL A 73 -16.80 2.50 5.69
C VAL A 73 -16.16 3.43 4.65
N ALA A 74 -15.20 2.94 3.88
CA ALA A 74 -14.51 3.73 2.86
C ALA A 74 -15.48 4.23 1.79
N VAL A 75 -16.42 3.40 1.35
CA VAL A 75 -17.46 3.78 0.38
C VAL A 75 -18.34 4.88 0.97
N SER A 76 -18.81 4.72 2.20
CA SER A 76 -19.67 5.70 2.86
C SER A 76 -18.97 7.05 3.02
N VAL A 77 -17.74 7.06 3.49
CA VAL A 77 -16.95 8.28 3.64
C VAL A 77 -16.71 8.96 2.29
N ARG A 78 -16.41 8.18 1.27
CA ARG A 78 -16.19 8.69 -0.08
C ARG A 78 -17.45 9.35 -0.62
N GLU A 79 -18.60 8.72 -0.46
CA GLU A 79 -19.88 9.28 -0.89
C GLU A 79 -20.17 10.62 -0.21
N ASP A 80 -19.96 10.69 1.10
CA ASP A 80 -20.17 11.92 1.87
C ASP A 80 -19.21 13.03 1.45
N CYS A 81 -17.94 12.70 1.24
CA CYS A 81 -16.91 13.66 0.84
C CYS A 81 -17.11 14.18 -0.58
N LEU A 82 -17.67 13.36 -1.45
CA LEU A 82 -17.85 13.70 -2.87
C LEU A 82 -19.25 14.20 -3.19
N ALA A 83 -20.11 14.33 -2.21
CA ALA A 83 -21.47 14.81 -2.41
C ALA A 83 -21.49 16.19 -3.08
N GLY A 84 -22.29 16.33 -4.13
CA GLY A 84 -22.41 17.59 -4.87
C GLY A 84 -21.31 17.86 -5.87
N ILE A 85 -20.35 16.96 -6.02
CA ILE A 85 -19.26 17.10 -7.00
C ILE A 85 -19.64 16.33 -8.27
N ASP A 86 -19.58 17.02 -9.41
CA ASP A 86 -19.84 16.42 -10.71
C ASP A 86 -18.75 15.41 -11.07
N ALA A 87 -19.13 14.33 -11.78
CA ALA A 87 -18.22 13.26 -12.17
C ALA A 87 -17.04 13.76 -13.01
N ASP A 88 -17.27 14.72 -13.91
CA ASP A 88 -16.24 15.30 -14.77
C ASP A 88 -15.25 16.13 -13.96
N GLU A 89 -15.75 16.89 -12.99
CA GLU A 89 -14.90 17.67 -12.07
C GLU A 89 -14.04 16.74 -11.22
N LEU A 90 -14.61 15.66 -10.72
CA LEU A 90 -13.87 14.66 -9.95
C LEU A 90 -12.77 14.01 -10.80
N ALA A 91 -13.07 13.63 -12.03
CA ALA A 91 -12.09 13.03 -12.93
C ALA A 91 -10.94 14.00 -13.20
N THR A 92 -11.23 15.29 -13.41
CA THR A 92 -10.21 16.33 -13.60
C THR A 92 -9.35 16.50 -12.35
N ALA A 93 -9.97 16.55 -11.17
CA ALA A 93 -9.26 16.70 -9.91
C ALA A 93 -8.30 15.52 -9.67
N LEU A 94 -8.75 14.30 -9.91
CA LEU A 94 -7.93 13.09 -9.76
C LEU A 94 -6.76 13.10 -10.74
N LYS A 95 -6.98 13.56 -11.97
CA LYS A 95 -5.93 13.69 -12.98
C LYS A 95 -4.87 14.67 -12.52
N VAL A 96 -5.28 15.84 -12.02
CA VAL A 96 -4.35 16.88 -11.53
C VAL A 96 -3.56 16.38 -10.34
N LEU A 97 -4.22 15.76 -9.37
CA LEU A 97 -3.55 15.19 -8.19
C LEU A 97 -2.55 14.11 -8.58
N GLY A 98 -2.91 13.27 -9.54
CA GLY A 98 -2.00 12.25 -10.07
C GLY A 98 -0.76 12.85 -10.71
N GLN A 99 -0.93 13.94 -11.46
CA GLN A 99 0.20 14.65 -12.07
C GLN A 99 1.11 15.29 -11.02
N ILE A 100 0.54 15.88 -9.99
CA ILE A 100 1.31 16.45 -8.88
C ILE A 100 2.12 15.36 -8.17
N ARG A 101 1.50 14.24 -7.90
CA ARG A 101 2.14 13.09 -7.26
C ARG A 101 3.32 12.59 -8.09
N GLU A 102 3.13 12.48 -9.41
CA GLU A 102 4.20 12.06 -10.32
C GLU A 102 5.36 13.04 -10.34
N ASN A 103 5.06 14.34 -10.40
CA ASN A 103 6.08 15.38 -10.38
C ASN A 103 6.89 15.36 -9.09
N LEU A 104 6.23 15.19 -7.94
CA LEU A 104 6.90 15.07 -6.65
C LEU A 104 7.81 13.84 -6.59
N SER A 105 7.36 12.72 -7.15
CA SER A 105 8.15 11.50 -7.22
C SER A 105 9.43 11.70 -8.04
N LEU A 106 9.33 12.38 -9.20
CA LEU A 106 10.48 12.68 -10.05
C LEU A 106 11.47 13.62 -9.36
N LEU A 107 10.98 14.64 -8.66
CA LEU A 107 11.81 15.56 -7.90
C LEU A 107 12.54 14.85 -6.76
N ASP A 108 11.88 13.95 -6.07
CA ASP A 108 12.48 13.16 -5.01
C ASP A 108 13.59 12.26 -5.55
N ARG A 109 13.38 11.60 -6.68
CA ARG A 109 14.41 10.79 -7.35
C ARG A 109 15.62 11.63 -7.78
N ALA A 110 15.38 12.80 -8.36
CA ALA A 110 16.44 13.72 -8.76
C ALA A 110 17.27 14.16 -7.56
N SER A 111 16.60 14.51 -6.46
CA SER A 111 17.26 14.90 -5.22
C SER A 111 18.13 13.77 -4.65
N ARG A 112 17.64 12.54 -4.67
CA ARG A 112 18.39 11.36 -4.22
C ARG A 112 19.59 11.09 -5.13
N GLY A 113 19.41 11.23 -6.44
CA GLY A 113 20.47 11.08 -7.42
C GLY A 113 21.59 12.09 -7.23
N GLU A 114 21.26 13.34 -7.03
CA GLU A 114 22.22 14.40 -6.75
C GLU A 114 22.99 14.14 -5.46
N SER A 115 22.28 13.74 -4.40
CA SER A 115 22.90 13.41 -3.12
C SER A 115 23.87 12.24 -3.24
N SER A 116 23.52 11.22 -4.03
CA SER A 116 24.38 10.08 -4.30
C SER A 116 25.65 10.49 -5.06
N LEU A 117 25.53 11.37 -6.06
CA LEU A 117 26.65 11.87 -6.83
C LEU A 117 27.60 12.71 -5.99
N ARG A 118 27.09 13.49 -5.05
CA ARG A 118 27.91 14.30 -4.15
C ARG A 118 28.72 13.46 -3.15
N LYS A 119 28.26 12.27 -2.84
CA LYS A 119 28.95 11.37 -1.92
C LYS A 119 30.07 10.56 -2.60
N SER A 120 30.07 10.53 -3.89
CA SER A 120 31.08 9.84 -4.67
C SER A 120 32.15 10.80 -5.16
#